data_64ccacc589878cbb07a0f25cbd08efc0
#
_entry.id   64ccacc589878cbb07a0f25cbd08efc0
#
_cell.length_a   1.000
_cell.length_b   1.000
_cell.length_c   1.000
_cell.angle_alpha   90.00
_cell.angle_beta   90.00
_cell.angle_gamma   90.00
#
_symmetry.space_group_name_H-M   'P 1'
#
loop_
_entity.id
_entity.type
_entity.pdbx_description
1 polymer ?
#
loop_
_entity_poly.entity_id
_entity_poly.type
_entity_poly.pdbx_seq_one_letter_code
_entity_poly.pdbx_strand_id
1 'polypeptide(L)'
;DSLVVFKSERKMLLYNDKILLKSYNISLGDNPVGHKEREGDEKTPEGLYMISGRNPNSKYHLSLRISYPNERDKINASANGYSPGGDIMIHGLPNTTGFLKGYFINRDWTNGCIAVNDEEIEELWNAVKDGTPILINK
;
A
#
# COMPACT_ATOMS: atom_id res chain seq x y z
N ASP A 1 -16.90 -1.80 -3.47
CA ASP A 1 -15.67 -2.60 -3.29
C ASP A 1 -14.91 -2.16 -2.06
N SER A 2 -14.11 -3.05 -1.51
CA SER A 2 -13.23 -2.74 -0.40
C SER A 2 -11.97 -3.60 -0.46
N LEU A 3 -10.90 -3.12 0.18
CA LEU A 3 -9.64 -3.82 0.30
C LEU A 3 -9.35 -4.09 1.78
N VAL A 4 -8.84 -5.28 2.08
CA VAL A 4 -8.41 -5.65 3.43
C VAL A 4 -7.00 -6.20 3.36
N VAL A 5 -6.09 -5.63 4.13
CA VAL A 5 -4.69 -6.04 4.18
C VAL A 5 -4.41 -6.72 5.50
N PHE A 6 -3.73 -7.85 5.46
CA PHE A 6 -3.16 -8.54 6.63
C PHE A 6 -1.65 -8.54 6.46
N LYS A 7 -0.99 -7.62 7.13
CA LYS A 7 0.46 -7.39 6.96
C LYS A 7 1.29 -8.62 7.33
N SER A 8 0.97 -9.26 8.44
CA SER A 8 1.72 -10.44 8.90
C SER A 8 1.63 -11.62 7.93
N GLU A 9 0.54 -11.70 7.19
CA GLU A 9 0.33 -12.75 6.20
C GLU A 9 0.80 -12.34 4.80
N ARG A 10 1.17 -11.09 4.60
CA ARG A 10 1.52 -10.53 3.28
C ARG A 10 0.41 -10.77 2.27
N LYS A 11 -0.84 -10.49 2.69
CA LYS A 11 -2.03 -10.68 1.86
C LYS A 11 -2.85 -9.41 1.79
N MET A 12 -3.43 -9.18 0.60
CA MET A 12 -4.44 -8.14 0.38
C MET A 12 -5.63 -8.79 -0.30
N LEU A 13 -6.81 -8.57 0.26
CA LEU A 13 -8.06 -9.17 -0.21
C LEU A 13 -8.93 -8.10 -0.84
N LEU A 14 -9.48 -8.38 -2.02
CA LEU A 14 -10.44 -7.52 -2.72
C LEU A 14 -11.83 -8.10 -2.55
N TYR A 15 -12.74 -7.29 -2.01
CA TYR A 15 -14.14 -7.67 -1.81
C TYR A 15 -15.07 -6.80 -2.64
N ASN A 16 -16.18 -7.40 -3.09
CA ASN A 16 -17.37 -6.68 -3.54
C ASN A 16 -18.48 -7.02 -2.56
N ASP A 17 -18.92 -6.03 -1.79
CA ASP A 17 -19.76 -6.23 -0.62
C ASP A 17 -19.08 -7.23 0.33
N LYS A 18 -19.72 -8.37 0.59
CA LYS A 18 -19.15 -9.41 1.47
C LYS A 18 -18.54 -10.57 0.70
N ILE A 19 -18.43 -10.45 -0.63
CA ILE A 19 -17.92 -11.52 -1.48
C ILE A 19 -16.45 -11.28 -1.80
N LEU A 20 -15.62 -12.24 -1.45
CA LEU A 20 -14.19 -12.21 -1.79
C LEU A 20 -14.01 -12.44 -3.29
N LEU A 21 -13.44 -11.45 -3.99
CA LEU A 21 -13.18 -11.55 -5.43
C LEU A 21 -11.80 -12.09 -5.72
N LYS A 22 -10.79 -11.63 -4.98
CA LYS A 22 -9.40 -12.05 -5.22
C LYS A 22 -8.53 -11.80 -3.99
N SER A 23 -7.47 -12.60 -3.89
CA SER A 23 -6.41 -12.47 -2.89
C SER A 23 -5.08 -12.19 -3.61
N TYR A 24 -4.32 -11.24 -3.10
CA TYR A 24 -3.02 -10.84 -3.64
C TYR A 24 -1.92 -11.11 -2.62
N ASN A 25 -0.78 -11.60 -3.08
CA ASN A 25 0.44 -11.61 -2.29
C ASN A 25 1.08 -10.23 -2.41
N ILE A 26 1.51 -9.65 -1.30
CA ILE A 26 2.04 -8.29 -1.28
C ILE A 26 3.44 -8.25 -0.69
N SER A 27 4.19 -7.21 -1.07
CA SER A 27 5.42 -6.80 -0.41
C SER A 27 5.16 -5.51 0.35
N LEU A 28 5.86 -5.33 1.46
CA LEU A 28 5.70 -4.19 2.35
C LEU A 28 7.00 -3.40 2.47
N GLY A 29 7.06 -2.46 3.40
CA GLY A 29 8.27 -1.72 3.72
C GLY A 29 9.32 -2.60 4.41
N ASP A 30 10.56 -2.14 4.42
CA ASP A 30 11.67 -2.87 5.03
C ASP A 30 11.53 -3.05 6.54
N ASN A 31 10.70 -2.27 7.19
CA ASN A 31 10.42 -2.35 8.61
C ASN A 31 8.91 -2.46 8.84
N PRO A 32 8.29 -3.60 8.49
CA PRO A 32 6.82 -3.68 8.34
C PRO A 32 6.04 -3.83 9.64
N VAL A 33 6.70 -4.18 10.74
CA VAL A 33 6.00 -4.45 12.01
C VAL A 33 5.64 -3.13 12.69
N GLY A 34 4.35 -2.95 12.95
CA GLY A 34 3.81 -1.76 13.61
C GLY A 34 3.28 -0.73 12.63
N HIS A 35 2.55 0.23 13.18
CA HIS A 35 1.94 1.31 12.42
C HIS A 35 2.99 2.35 12.02
N LYS A 36 2.89 2.86 10.78
CA LYS A 36 3.71 3.99 10.34
C LYS A 36 3.40 5.22 11.17
N GLU A 37 4.48 5.84 11.70
CA GLU A 37 4.34 7.01 12.57
C GLU A 37 5.05 8.24 12.04
N ARG A 38 6.12 8.07 11.26
CA ARG A 38 6.93 9.19 10.77
C ARG A 38 7.57 8.88 9.42
N GLU A 39 7.96 9.96 8.75
CA GLU A 39 8.69 9.86 7.49
C GLU A 39 10.00 9.10 7.68
N GLY A 40 10.27 8.18 6.78
CA GLY A 40 11.52 7.43 6.77
C GLY A 40 11.56 6.21 7.69
N ASP A 41 10.48 5.88 8.40
CA ASP A 41 10.45 4.70 9.27
C ASP A 41 10.29 3.38 8.52
N GLU A 42 10.01 3.44 7.22
CA GLU A 42 9.84 2.29 6.33
C GLU A 42 8.71 1.35 6.74
N LYS A 43 7.76 1.86 7.52
CA LYS A 43 6.59 1.13 7.97
C LYS A 43 5.40 1.42 7.08
N THR A 44 4.52 0.43 6.95
CA THR A 44 3.22 0.58 6.31
C THR A 44 2.19 0.92 7.39
N PRO A 45 1.32 1.93 7.17
CA PRO A 45 0.31 2.28 8.17
C PRO A 45 -0.65 1.14 8.48
N GLU A 46 -1.23 1.18 9.67
CA GLU A 46 -2.31 0.28 10.10
C GLU A 46 -3.54 1.10 10.43
N GLY A 47 -4.70 0.62 10.06
CA GLY A 47 -5.96 1.31 10.28
C GLY A 47 -6.82 1.39 9.03
N LEU A 48 -7.88 2.17 9.12
CA LEU A 48 -8.82 2.38 8.01
C LEU A 48 -8.44 3.64 7.23
N TYR A 49 -8.20 3.47 5.95
CA TYR A 49 -7.91 4.53 5.00
C TYR A 49 -8.81 4.38 3.77
N MET A 50 -8.56 5.16 2.74
CA MET A 50 -9.23 5.01 1.45
C MET A 50 -8.25 5.20 0.32
N ILE A 51 -8.61 4.73 -0.86
CA ILE A 51 -7.90 5.04 -2.10
C ILE A 51 -8.27 6.48 -2.46
N SER A 52 -7.29 7.37 -2.51
CA SER A 52 -7.51 8.81 -2.65
C SER A 52 -7.07 9.40 -3.98
N GLY A 53 -6.52 8.58 -4.87
CA GLY A 53 -6.05 9.04 -6.17
C GLY A 53 -5.23 7.97 -6.86
N ARG A 54 -4.72 8.31 -8.05
CA ARG A 54 -3.96 7.36 -8.87
C ARG A 54 -2.97 8.08 -9.77
N ASN A 55 -1.88 7.39 -10.12
CA ASN A 55 -0.84 7.93 -10.99
C ASN A 55 -0.52 6.93 -12.10
N PRO A 56 -0.87 7.25 -13.37
CA PRO A 56 -0.55 6.35 -14.50
C PRO A 56 0.93 6.42 -14.92
N ASN A 57 1.67 7.40 -14.41
CA ASN A 57 3.08 7.62 -14.75
C ASN A 57 4.00 7.28 -13.57
N SER A 58 3.64 6.27 -12.80
CA SER A 58 4.39 5.82 -11.63
C SER A 58 5.75 5.23 -12.04
N LYS A 59 6.76 5.41 -11.18
CA LYS A 59 8.05 4.71 -11.30
C LYS A 59 7.90 3.20 -11.06
N TYR A 60 6.74 2.77 -10.56
CA TYR A 60 6.41 1.39 -10.24
C TYR A 60 5.19 0.94 -11.05
N HIS A 61 5.19 1.25 -12.34
CA HIS A 61 4.18 0.93 -13.33
C HIS A 61 2.90 1.78 -13.16
N LEU A 62 2.04 1.44 -12.21
CA LEU A 62 0.85 2.21 -11.84
C LEU A 62 0.81 2.33 -10.32
N SER A 63 0.23 3.42 -9.81
CA SER A 63 0.08 3.62 -8.37
C SER A 63 -1.33 4.05 -8.00
N LEU A 64 -1.86 3.44 -6.95
CA LEU A 64 -3.09 3.87 -6.28
C LEU A 64 -2.69 4.48 -4.94
N ARG A 65 -3.05 5.74 -4.70
CA ARG A 65 -2.68 6.46 -3.49
C ARG A 65 -3.60 6.05 -2.34
N ILE A 66 -3.00 5.80 -1.18
CA ILE A 66 -3.70 5.57 0.08
C ILE A 66 -3.72 6.88 0.86
N SER A 67 -4.81 7.18 1.56
CA SER A 67 -5.05 8.45 2.23
C SER A 67 -4.30 8.66 3.55
N TYR A 68 -3.14 8.06 3.71
CA TYR A 68 -2.23 8.31 4.82
C TYR A 68 -1.44 9.60 4.55
N PRO A 69 -1.20 10.51 5.51
CA PRO A 69 -1.65 10.47 6.90
C PRO A 69 -3.08 11.01 7.06
N ASN A 70 -3.84 10.43 8.01
CA ASN A 70 -5.10 11.00 8.45
C ASN A 70 -4.85 12.02 9.57
N GLU A 71 -5.92 12.61 10.12
CA GLU A 71 -5.76 13.63 11.16
C GLU A 71 -5.07 13.08 12.42
N ARG A 72 -5.41 11.86 12.83
CA ARG A 72 -4.75 11.24 13.99
C ARG A 72 -3.25 11.03 13.75
N ASP A 73 -2.89 10.60 12.55
CA ASP A 73 -1.50 10.39 12.18
C ASP A 73 -0.71 11.70 12.24
N LYS A 74 -1.31 12.78 11.75
CA LYS A 74 -0.69 14.12 11.78
C LYS A 74 -0.51 14.62 13.21
N ILE A 75 -1.52 14.46 14.04
CA ILE A 75 -1.48 14.89 15.44
C ILE A 75 -0.42 14.12 16.21
N ASN A 76 -0.37 12.80 16.05
CA ASN A 76 0.60 11.95 16.73
C ASN A 76 2.03 12.30 16.33
N ALA A 77 2.29 12.50 15.04
CA ALA A 77 3.62 12.89 14.56
C ALA A 77 4.04 14.25 15.11
N SER A 78 3.14 15.24 15.04
CA SER A 78 3.41 16.60 15.53
C SER A 78 3.68 16.60 17.04
N ALA A 79 2.93 15.83 17.82
CA ALA A 79 3.12 15.71 19.27
C ALA A 79 4.50 15.13 19.62
N ASN A 80 5.08 14.34 18.74
CA ASN A 80 6.40 13.72 18.92
C ASN A 80 7.52 14.47 18.18
N GLY A 81 7.21 15.61 17.57
CA GLY A 81 8.21 16.49 16.96
C GLY A 81 8.72 16.06 15.59
N TYR A 82 7.97 15.27 14.83
CA TYR A 82 8.39 14.84 13.49
C TYR A 82 7.24 14.87 12.47
N SER A 83 7.61 14.76 11.19
CA SER A 83 6.67 14.66 10.07
C SER A 83 6.11 13.23 9.95
N PRO A 84 4.81 13.06 9.70
CA PRO A 84 4.25 11.73 9.49
C PRO A 84 4.70 11.09 8.18
N GLY A 85 5.21 11.88 7.23
CA GLY A 85 5.49 11.43 5.88
C GLY A 85 4.22 11.35 5.05
N GLY A 86 4.30 10.64 3.94
CA GLY A 86 3.19 10.48 3.01
C GLY A 86 3.60 9.55 1.87
N ASP A 87 2.94 9.70 0.70
CA ASP A 87 3.23 8.91 -0.48
C ASP A 87 3.13 7.40 -0.23
N ILE A 88 2.14 6.99 0.54
CA ILE A 88 1.82 5.58 0.72
C ILE A 88 0.86 5.18 -0.39
N MET A 89 1.27 4.17 -1.16
CA MET A 89 0.54 3.74 -2.36
C MET A 89 0.53 2.23 -2.47
N ILE A 90 -0.42 1.72 -3.25
CA ILE A 90 -0.36 0.37 -3.80
C ILE A 90 0.23 0.54 -5.20
N HIS A 91 1.30 -0.18 -5.52
CA HIS A 91 1.96 -0.04 -6.83
C HIS A 91 2.52 -1.35 -7.33
N GLY A 92 2.97 -1.35 -8.58
CA GLY A 92 3.63 -2.48 -9.20
C GLY A 92 5.13 -2.52 -8.90
N LEU A 93 5.89 -3.17 -9.77
CA LEU A 93 7.33 -3.35 -9.62
C LEU A 93 8.09 -2.20 -10.28
N PRO A 94 9.36 -1.97 -9.90
CA PRO A 94 10.15 -0.90 -10.50
C PRO A 94 10.26 -1.04 -12.03
N ASN A 95 10.08 0.06 -12.76
CA ASN A 95 10.05 0.05 -14.23
C ASN A 95 11.36 -0.39 -14.86
N THR A 96 12.47 -0.19 -14.17
CA THR A 96 13.80 -0.45 -14.71
C THR A 96 14.33 -1.85 -14.44
N THR A 97 13.54 -2.70 -13.79
CA THR A 97 14.02 -4.00 -13.31
C THR A 97 14.01 -5.11 -14.37
N GLY A 98 13.17 -5.03 -15.40
CA GLY A 98 13.12 -6.03 -16.46
C GLY A 98 13.09 -7.46 -15.94
N PHE A 99 14.11 -8.25 -16.30
CA PHE A 99 14.25 -9.64 -15.88
C PHE A 99 14.50 -9.82 -14.38
N LEU A 100 14.85 -8.75 -13.66
CA LEU A 100 15.07 -8.81 -12.21
C LEU A 100 13.77 -8.71 -11.41
N LYS A 101 12.61 -8.60 -12.05
CA LYS A 101 11.33 -8.46 -11.34
C LYS A 101 11.07 -9.59 -10.35
N GLY A 102 11.52 -10.80 -10.62
CA GLY A 102 11.40 -11.92 -9.70
C GLY A 102 12.10 -11.70 -8.35
N TYR A 103 13.13 -10.87 -8.30
CA TYR A 103 13.83 -10.52 -7.07
C TYR A 103 12.91 -9.83 -6.06
N PHE A 104 11.95 -9.05 -6.54
CA PHE A 104 11.06 -8.24 -5.69
C PHE A 104 9.83 -9.01 -5.21
N ILE A 105 9.57 -10.20 -5.75
CA ILE A 105 8.45 -11.03 -5.33
C ILE A 105 8.80 -11.72 -4.02
N ASN A 106 7.86 -11.71 -3.06
CA ASN A 106 8.02 -12.31 -1.72
C ASN A 106 9.13 -11.67 -0.87
N ARG A 107 9.47 -10.42 -1.15
CA ARG A 107 10.44 -9.65 -0.35
C ARG A 107 9.82 -8.33 0.04
N ASP A 108 10.10 -7.86 1.25
CA ASP A 108 9.74 -6.52 1.69
C ASP A 108 10.85 -5.58 1.23
N TRP A 109 10.54 -4.71 0.27
CA TRP A 109 11.55 -3.88 -0.39
C TRP A 109 11.16 -2.40 -0.52
N THR A 110 9.94 -2.05 -0.11
CA THR A 110 9.42 -0.68 -0.28
C THR A 110 9.82 0.22 0.88
N ASN A 111 9.50 1.51 0.75
CA ASN A 111 9.67 2.49 1.82
C ASN A 111 8.39 2.66 2.66
N GLY A 112 7.49 1.68 2.61
CA GLY A 112 6.23 1.68 3.34
C GLY A 112 5.01 1.44 2.46
N CYS A 113 5.16 1.52 1.14
CA CYS A 113 4.09 1.21 0.19
C CYS A 113 3.77 -0.28 0.17
N ILE A 114 2.62 -0.61 -0.40
CA ILE A 114 2.19 -1.99 -0.65
C ILE A 114 2.47 -2.29 -2.11
N ALA A 115 3.28 -3.30 -2.39
CA ALA A 115 3.64 -3.67 -3.75
C ALA A 115 3.01 -4.99 -4.16
N VAL A 116 2.54 -5.05 -5.39
CA VAL A 116 2.05 -6.25 -6.09
C VAL A 116 2.82 -6.36 -7.41
N ASN A 117 2.58 -7.38 -8.22
CA ASN A 117 3.20 -7.44 -9.54
C ASN A 117 2.47 -6.52 -10.53
N ASP A 118 3.06 -6.35 -11.74
CA ASP A 118 2.53 -5.40 -12.71
C ASP A 118 1.14 -5.78 -13.23
N GLU A 119 0.89 -7.06 -13.44
CA GLU A 119 -0.43 -7.52 -13.88
C GLU A 119 -1.49 -7.29 -12.81
N GLU A 120 -1.12 -7.48 -11.55
CA GLU A 120 -2.00 -7.28 -10.42
C GLU A 120 -2.36 -5.81 -10.21
N ILE A 121 -1.39 -4.90 -10.34
CA ILE A 121 -1.72 -3.48 -10.21
C ILE A 121 -2.60 -2.99 -11.37
N GLU A 122 -2.43 -3.53 -12.56
CA GLU A 122 -3.34 -3.23 -13.69
C GLU A 122 -4.76 -3.68 -13.38
N GLU A 123 -4.91 -4.86 -12.80
CA GLU A 123 -6.20 -5.41 -12.40
C GLU A 123 -6.87 -4.55 -11.33
N LEU A 124 -6.11 -4.17 -10.30
CA LEU A 124 -6.59 -3.29 -9.23
C LEU A 124 -6.95 -1.90 -9.76
N TRP A 125 -6.17 -1.37 -10.69
CA TRP A 125 -6.42 -0.08 -11.33
C TRP A 125 -7.80 -0.04 -11.98
N ASN A 126 -8.19 -1.12 -12.62
CA ASN A 126 -9.49 -1.23 -13.29
C ASN A 126 -10.65 -1.55 -12.32
N ALA A 127 -10.38 -2.31 -11.28
CA ALA A 127 -11.41 -2.79 -10.35
C ALA A 127 -11.70 -1.82 -9.21
N VAL A 128 -10.71 -1.03 -8.78
CA VAL A 128 -10.79 -0.21 -7.57
C VAL A 128 -10.94 1.26 -7.95
N LYS A 129 -11.97 1.91 -7.42
CA LYS A 129 -12.23 3.34 -7.64
C LYS A 129 -11.67 4.18 -6.51
N ASP A 130 -11.43 5.46 -6.78
CA ASP A 130 -11.12 6.42 -5.74
C ASP A 130 -12.29 6.47 -4.74
N GLY A 131 -11.99 6.55 -3.48
CA GLY A 131 -12.98 6.45 -2.40
C GLY A 131 -13.15 5.05 -1.85
N THR A 132 -12.58 4.03 -2.48
CA THR A 132 -12.64 2.65 -1.98
C THR A 132 -11.97 2.56 -0.62
N PRO A 133 -12.64 2.02 0.41
CA PRO A 133 -12.02 1.83 1.72
C PRO A 133 -10.96 0.73 1.68
N ILE A 134 -9.90 0.94 2.43
CA ILE A 134 -8.83 -0.04 2.64
C ILE A 134 -8.55 -0.14 4.14
N LEU A 135 -8.75 -1.33 4.70
CA LEU A 135 -8.44 -1.63 6.09
C LEU A 135 -7.12 -2.38 6.15
N ILE A 136 -6.14 -1.80 6.83
CA ILE A 136 -4.80 -2.38 6.96
C ILE A 136 -4.63 -2.90 8.39
N ASN A 137 -4.51 -4.21 8.53
CA ASN A 137 -4.32 -4.93 9.79
C ASN A 137 -2.85 -5.35 9.93
N LYS A 138 -2.48 -5.66 11.17
CA LYS A 138 -1.14 -6.22 11.46
C LYS A 138 -0.76 -7.33 10.52
#